data_54ee86e31c5f109d9efca141c5369712
#
_entry.id   54ee86e31c5f109d9efca141c5369712
#
_cell.length_a   1.000
_cell.length_b   1.000
_cell.length_c   1.000
_cell.angle_alpha   90.00
_cell.angle_beta   90.00
_cell.angle_gamma   90.00
#
_symmetry.space_group_name_H-M   'P 1'
#
loop_
_entity.id
_entity.type
_entity.pdbx_description
1 polymer ?
#
loop_
_entity_poly.entity_id
_entity_poly.type
_entity_poly.pdbx_seq_one_letter_code
_entity_poly.pdbx_strand_id
1 'polypeptide(L)'
;CANSLLQGVEYYKDASPEDSVPGLMHVDLGGYHISDIEFTAAFDVVKGKVGVDLADAIWAKPNDTIKFANVPKTGIKVSRGMTHDGIGKYMSQVVEKAPGQTDDVVGILKETGTDVVVNYLPVGSESATRWYVEQILEAGVAMVNCMPVFIAREPYWQKRFEDAGVPIIGDDIKSQVGATITHRVLTTLFGDRGVHLDRTMQLNVGGNSDFRNMLERERLESKKISKTNAVTSMLDYDIGADNVHVGPSDFVPWLTDRKWAYIRMEGSSFGDVPLNVELKLEVWDSPNSAG
;
A
#
# COMPACT_ATOMS: atom_id res chain seq x y z
N CYS A 1 7.01 -1.33 -1.67
CA CYS A 1 6.81 -0.69 -0.33
C CYS A 1 7.82 -1.23 0.70
N ALA A 2 7.85 -2.54 1.03
CA ALA A 2 8.79 -3.06 2.04
C ALA A 2 10.26 -2.69 1.78
N ASN A 3 10.73 -2.75 0.53
CA ASN A 3 12.07 -2.31 0.16
C ASN A 3 12.31 -0.84 0.56
N SER A 4 11.38 0.05 0.22
CA SER A 4 11.51 1.48 0.55
C SER A 4 11.39 1.74 2.05
N LEU A 5 10.60 0.96 2.79
CA LEU A 5 10.52 1.07 4.24
C LEU A 5 11.87 0.75 4.89
N LEU A 6 12.52 -0.37 4.51
CA LEU A 6 13.84 -0.71 5.04
C LEU A 6 14.88 0.36 4.71
N GLN A 7 14.88 0.84 3.45
CA GLN A 7 15.75 1.94 3.05
C GLN A 7 15.47 3.23 3.84
N GLY A 8 14.18 3.53 4.09
CA GLY A 8 13.74 4.71 4.82
C GLY A 8 14.22 4.72 6.26
N VAL A 9 14.09 3.61 6.97
CA VAL A 9 14.61 3.47 8.35
C VAL A 9 16.11 3.78 8.39
N GLU A 10 16.88 3.22 7.45
CA GLU A 10 18.32 3.47 7.38
C GLU A 10 18.66 4.91 6.95
N TYR A 11 17.88 5.49 6.03
CA TYR A 11 18.11 6.83 5.50
C TYR A 11 17.85 7.94 6.54
N TYR A 12 16.80 7.77 7.34
CA TYR A 12 16.34 8.77 8.31
C TYR A 12 16.80 8.52 9.76
N LYS A 13 17.60 7.49 10.00
CA LYS A 13 18.00 7.08 11.37
C LYS A 13 18.66 8.18 12.20
N ASP A 14 19.34 9.14 11.56
CA ASP A 14 20.05 10.24 12.20
C ASP A 14 19.26 11.58 12.10
N ALA A 15 17.99 11.55 11.67
CA ALA A 15 17.16 12.74 11.57
C ALA A 15 16.82 13.31 12.95
N SER A 16 16.88 14.64 13.12
CA SER A 16 16.47 15.29 14.37
C SER A 16 14.97 15.57 14.39
N PRO A 17 14.27 15.34 15.51
CA PRO A 17 12.86 15.71 15.67
C PRO A 17 12.57 17.21 15.47
N GLU A 18 13.55 18.08 15.68
CA GLU A 18 13.45 19.52 15.48
C GLU A 18 13.61 19.91 14.01
N ASP A 19 14.11 19.01 13.16
CA ASP A 19 14.35 19.29 11.76
C ASP A 19 13.10 19.07 10.92
N SER A 20 12.90 19.92 9.91
CA SER A 20 11.96 19.64 8.82
C SER A 20 12.63 18.70 7.83
N VAL A 21 12.28 17.43 7.87
CA VAL A 21 12.90 16.39 7.05
C VAL A 21 12.00 16.05 5.87
N PRO A 22 12.40 16.35 4.62
CA PRO A 22 11.62 15.96 3.45
C PRO A 22 11.39 14.45 3.41
N GLY A 23 10.14 14.05 3.21
CA GLY A 23 9.73 12.65 3.11
C GLY A 23 9.21 12.03 4.39
N LEU A 24 9.32 12.70 5.54
CA LEU A 24 8.68 12.30 6.80
C LEU A 24 7.68 13.38 7.24
N MET A 25 6.47 12.97 7.60
CA MET A 25 5.52 13.88 8.28
C MET A 25 5.95 14.15 9.72
N HIS A 26 6.51 13.14 10.37
CA HIS A 26 7.02 13.21 11.74
C HIS A 26 8.30 12.37 11.85
N VAL A 27 9.37 12.95 12.37
CA VAL A 27 10.61 12.23 12.72
C VAL A 27 10.38 11.40 13.97
N ASP A 28 9.70 12.00 14.95
CA ASP A 28 9.22 11.35 16.17
C ASP A 28 7.68 11.36 16.17
N LEU A 29 7.09 10.24 16.47
CA LEU A 29 5.64 10.08 16.59
C LEU A 29 5.29 9.30 17.85
N GLY A 30 4.64 9.98 18.80
CA GLY A 30 4.21 9.35 20.05
C GLY A 30 5.38 8.90 20.94
N GLY A 31 6.54 9.53 20.84
CA GLY A 31 7.75 9.19 21.58
C GLY A 31 8.60 8.10 20.93
N TYR A 32 8.29 7.71 19.70
CA TYR A 32 9.08 6.77 18.90
C TYR A 32 9.73 7.49 17.72
N HIS A 33 11.03 7.37 17.62
CA HIS A 33 11.82 7.85 16.48
C HIS A 33 11.83 6.81 15.36
N ILE A 34 12.06 7.23 14.12
CA ILE A 34 12.14 6.29 12.97
C ILE A 34 13.20 5.20 13.19
N SER A 35 14.30 5.49 13.90
CA SER A 35 15.35 4.51 14.22
C SER A 35 14.95 3.47 15.27
N ASP A 36 13.81 3.66 15.95
CA ASP A 36 13.28 2.66 16.90
C ASP A 36 12.60 1.50 16.20
N ILE A 37 12.39 1.60 14.88
CA ILE A 37 11.84 0.50 14.07
C ILE A 37 12.90 -0.57 13.90
N GLU A 38 12.67 -1.73 14.50
CA GLU A 38 13.49 -2.92 14.34
C GLU A 38 12.74 -3.97 13.51
N PHE A 39 13.37 -4.47 12.46
CA PHE A 39 12.82 -5.58 11.69
C PHE A 39 13.15 -6.90 12.39
N THR A 40 12.16 -7.71 12.68
CA THR A 40 12.32 -8.95 13.47
C THR A 40 12.02 -10.20 12.67
N ALA A 41 11.10 -10.12 11.70
CA ALA A 41 10.72 -11.23 10.83
C ALA A 41 10.27 -10.72 9.45
N ALA A 42 10.33 -11.59 8.46
CA ALA A 42 9.79 -11.31 7.13
C ALA A 42 9.27 -12.60 6.48
N PHE A 43 8.16 -12.48 5.77
CA PHE A 43 7.50 -13.59 5.07
C PHE A 43 7.30 -13.24 3.60
N ASP A 44 7.69 -14.14 2.71
CA ASP A 44 7.47 -14.00 1.26
C ASP A 44 7.25 -15.40 0.66
N VAL A 45 6.81 -15.45 -0.59
CA VAL A 45 6.56 -16.70 -1.32
C VAL A 45 7.48 -16.86 -2.53
N VAL A 46 8.31 -15.87 -2.83
CA VAL A 46 9.17 -15.82 -4.01
C VAL A 46 10.45 -16.61 -3.78
N LYS A 47 10.77 -17.55 -4.69
CA LYS A 47 11.96 -18.42 -4.61
C LYS A 47 13.27 -17.65 -4.43
N GLY A 48 13.42 -16.50 -5.06
CA GLY A 48 14.62 -15.66 -4.93
C GLY A 48 14.73 -14.85 -3.65
N LYS A 49 13.70 -14.91 -2.76
CA LYS A 49 13.66 -14.18 -1.49
C LYS A 49 13.67 -15.10 -0.28
N VAL A 50 12.90 -16.20 -0.32
CA VAL A 50 12.80 -17.15 0.80
C VAL A 50 14.17 -17.76 1.12
N GLY A 51 14.54 -17.73 2.40
CA GLY A 51 15.85 -18.22 2.89
C GLY A 51 17.01 -17.25 2.73
N VAL A 52 16.78 -16.09 2.08
CA VAL A 52 17.78 -15.04 1.87
C VAL A 52 17.68 -13.99 2.97
N ASP A 53 18.79 -13.33 3.32
CA ASP A 53 18.78 -12.19 4.24
C ASP A 53 17.85 -11.08 3.71
N LEU A 54 17.04 -10.51 4.59
CA LEU A 54 16.04 -9.51 4.23
C LEU A 54 16.65 -8.32 3.47
N ALA A 55 17.87 -7.88 3.85
CA ALA A 55 18.58 -6.80 3.15
C ALA A 55 18.94 -7.12 1.69
N ASP A 56 19.07 -8.40 1.34
CA ASP A 56 19.27 -8.83 -0.05
C ASP A 56 17.94 -9.12 -0.74
N ALA A 57 17.01 -9.75 -0.02
CA ALA A 57 15.71 -10.15 -0.54
C ALA A 57 14.90 -8.96 -1.09
N ILE A 58 15.03 -7.77 -0.50
CA ILE A 58 14.37 -6.55 -0.99
C ILE A 58 14.81 -6.14 -2.40
N TRP A 59 15.96 -6.63 -2.90
CA TRP A 59 16.47 -6.36 -4.25
C TRP A 59 16.20 -7.50 -5.25
N ALA A 60 15.64 -8.61 -4.78
CA ALA A 60 15.32 -9.73 -5.67
C ALA A 60 14.25 -9.33 -6.70
N LYS A 61 14.45 -9.75 -7.94
CA LYS A 61 13.48 -9.52 -9.01
C LYS A 61 12.13 -10.20 -8.68
N PRO A 62 11.01 -9.58 -9.04
CA PRO A 62 10.86 -8.45 -9.97
C PRO A 62 10.81 -7.05 -9.30
N ASN A 63 11.42 -6.86 -8.13
CA ASN A 63 11.44 -5.54 -7.48
C ASN A 63 12.27 -4.54 -8.31
N ASP A 64 11.68 -3.38 -8.58
CA ASP A 64 12.26 -2.32 -9.41
C ASP A 64 12.39 -0.99 -8.64
N THR A 65 12.32 -1.03 -7.31
CA THR A 65 12.40 0.15 -6.44
C THR A 65 13.74 0.86 -6.60
N ILE A 66 13.69 2.19 -6.66
CA ILE A 66 14.89 3.03 -6.69
C ILE A 66 15.71 2.84 -5.41
N LYS A 67 17.05 2.82 -5.56
CA LYS A 67 17.97 2.73 -4.43
C LYS A 67 18.32 4.14 -3.96
N PHE A 68 18.03 4.47 -2.70
CA PHE A 68 18.37 5.72 -2.05
C PHE A 68 19.13 5.54 -0.73
N ALA A 69 19.19 4.32 -0.19
CA ALA A 69 20.03 3.97 0.95
C ALA A 69 20.65 2.57 0.81
N ASN A 70 21.74 2.33 1.54
CA ASN A 70 22.35 1.01 1.67
C ASN A 70 21.84 0.38 2.95
N VAL A 71 21.01 -0.64 2.83
CA VAL A 71 20.52 -1.40 3.98
C VAL A 71 21.59 -2.41 4.39
N PRO A 72 22.10 -2.36 5.62
CA PRO A 72 23.07 -3.34 6.11
C PRO A 72 22.40 -4.71 6.27
N LYS A 73 23.22 -5.77 6.38
CA LYS A 73 22.70 -7.12 6.66
C LYS A 73 21.90 -7.11 7.96
N THR A 74 20.69 -7.65 7.88
CA THR A 74 19.76 -7.68 9.02
C THR A 74 19.94 -8.93 9.88
N GLY A 75 20.55 -9.99 9.33
CA GLY A 75 20.55 -11.31 9.95
C GLY A 75 19.22 -12.05 9.89
N ILE A 76 18.16 -11.42 9.37
CA ILE A 76 16.82 -11.98 9.27
C ILE A 76 16.70 -12.71 7.94
N LYS A 77 16.46 -14.00 8.00
CA LYS A 77 16.13 -14.80 6.81
C LYS A 77 14.63 -14.69 6.53
N VAL A 78 14.29 -14.41 5.26
CA VAL A 78 12.90 -14.40 4.83
C VAL A 78 12.29 -15.79 4.93
N SER A 79 11.25 -15.95 5.72
CA SER A 79 10.53 -17.20 5.92
C SER A 79 9.52 -17.46 4.79
N ARG A 80 9.21 -18.73 4.55
CA ARG A 80 8.23 -19.15 3.54
C ARG A 80 6.80 -18.85 4.02
N GLY A 81 6.16 -17.91 3.36
CA GLY A 81 4.78 -17.53 3.64
C GLY A 81 3.72 -18.41 2.94
N MET A 82 2.44 -18.08 3.13
CA MET A 82 1.30 -18.79 2.57
C MET A 82 0.87 -18.20 1.22
N THR A 83 0.36 -19.05 0.31
CA THR A 83 -0.10 -18.69 -1.04
C THR A 83 -1.52 -19.16 -1.32
N HIS A 84 -2.51 -18.71 -0.54
CA HIS A 84 -3.91 -19.14 -0.73
C HIS A 84 -4.51 -18.74 -2.07
N ASP A 85 -4.35 -17.46 -2.45
CA ASP A 85 -4.93 -16.92 -3.69
C ASP A 85 -4.02 -17.14 -4.90
N GLY A 86 -2.87 -17.78 -4.68
CA GLY A 86 -1.85 -17.94 -5.71
C GLY A 86 -1.15 -16.63 -6.07
N ILE A 87 -0.26 -16.69 -7.07
CA ILE A 87 0.51 -15.53 -7.53
C ILE A 87 -0.27 -14.70 -8.58
N GLY A 88 -1.29 -15.29 -9.20
CA GLY A 88 -2.04 -14.68 -10.29
C GLY A 88 -1.42 -14.92 -11.67
N LYS A 89 -2.22 -14.73 -12.69
CA LYS A 89 -1.92 -15.09 -14.08
C LYS A 89 -0.70 -14.37 -14.65
N TYR A 90 -0.59 -13.07 -14.41
CA TYR A 90 0.47 -12.25 -14.99
C TYR A 90 1.75 -12.28 -14.15
N MET A 91 1.62 -12.37 -12.84
CA MET A 91 2.78 -12.47 -11.95
C MET A 91 3.46 -13.83 -12.03
N SER A 92 2.73 -14.92 -12.24
CA SER A 92 3.30 -16.26 -12.43
C SER A 92 4.25 -16.38 -13.62
N GLN A 93 4.21 -15.43 -14.56
CA GLN A 93 5.14 -15.38 -15.69
C GLN A 93 6.55 -14.89 -15.31
N VAL A 94 6.69 -14.20 -14.19
CA VAL A 94 7.94 -13.54 -13.75
C VAL A 94 8.37 -13.91 -12.33
N VAL A 95 7.49 -14.58 -11.60
CA VAL A 95 7.72 -15.01 -10.21
C VAL A 95 7.57 -16.52 -10.11
N GLU A 96 8.61 -17.18 -9.61
CA GLU A 96 8.57 -18.59 -9.23
C GLU A 96 8.35 -18.71 -7.72
N LYS A 97 7.38 -19.55 -7.31
CA LYS A 97 7.15 -19.83 -5.89
C LYS A 97 8.30 -20.61 -5.27
N ALA A 98 8.71 -20.23 -4.08
CA ALA A 98 9.64 -21.03 -3.28
C ALA A 98 9.03 -22.41 -3.01
N PRO A 99 9.83 -23.51 -3.10
CA PRO A 99 9.39 -24.83 -2.72
C PRO A 99 9.18 -24.93 -1.19
N GLY A 100 8.57 -26.01 -0.76
CA GLY A 100 8.34 -26.30 0.66
C GLY A 100 6.97 -25.86 1.16
N GLN A 101 6.78 -26.09 2.44
CA GLN A 101 5.56 -25.73 3.17
C GLN A 101 5.71 -24.31 3.75
N THR A 102 4.58 -23.73 4.18
CA THR A 102 4.56 -22.49 4.95
C THR A 102 5.25 -22.72 6.30
N ASP A 103 6.13 -21.80 6.67
CA ASP A 103 6.77 -21.82 7.97
C ASP A 103 5.78 -21.50 9.10
N ASP A 104 6.14 -21.81 10.34
CA ASP A 104 5.32 -21.53 11.52
C ASP A 104 5.32 -20.02 11.82
N VAL A 105 4.37 -19.30 11.22
CA VAL A 105 4.25 -17.83 11.36
C VAL A 105 4.02 -17.46 12.82
N VAL A 106 3.15 -18.17 13.54
CA VAL A 106 2.83 -17.86 14.94
C VAL A 106 4.06 -18.06 15.84
N GLY A 107 4.76 -19.18 15.67
CA GLY A 107 5.99 -19.47 16.41
C GLY A 107 7.06 -18.42 16.14
N ILE A 108 7.31 -18.07 14.86
CA ILE A 108 8.31 -17.06 14.49
C ILE A 108 7.97 -15.69 15.11
N LEU A 109 6.73 -15.21 15.02
CA LEU A 109 6.33 -13.93 15.58
C LEU A 109 6.54 -13.86 17.10
N LYS A 110 6.22 -14.96 17.81
CA LYS A 110 6.42 -15.07 19.26
C LYS A 110 7.90 -15.17 19.65
N GLU A 111 8.68 -15.99 18.94
CA GLU A 111 10.12 -16.19 19.22
C GLU A 111 10.94 -14.93 18.96
N THR A 112 10.57 -14.16 17.95
CA THR A 112 11.26 -12.91 17.59
C THR A 112 10.78 -11.69 18.37
N GLY A 113 9.75 -11.85 19.21
CA GLY A 113 9.19 -10.73 19.99
C GLY A 113 8.61 -9.63 19.11
N THR A 114 8.00 -9.99 17.99
CA THR A 114 7.40 -9.03 17.06
C THR A 114 6.21 -8.32 17.70
N ASP A 115 6.18 -6.98 17.68
CA ASP A 115 5.07 -6.18 18.18
C ASP A 115 4.01 -5.91 17.13
N VAL A 116 4.43 -5.68 15.88
CA VAL A 116 3.55 -5.24 14.78
C VAL A 116 3.89 -5.95 13.48
N VAL A 117 2.88 -6.48 12.79
CA VAL A 117 3.02 -7.00 11.43
C VAL A 117 2.47 -5.99 10.42
N VAL A 118 3.30 -5.63 9.44
CA VAL A 118 2.89 -4.77 8.32
C VAL A 118 2.56 -5.63 7.11
N ASN A 119 1.32 -5.54 6.62
CA ASN A 119 0.85 -6.29 5.47
C ASN A 119 1.09 -5.54 4.16
N TYR A 120 2.01 -6.04 3.34
CA TYR A 120 2.32 -5.61 1.97
C TYR A 120 2.03 -6.69 0.92
N LEU A 121 1.09 -7.60 1.18
CA LEU A 121 0.67 -8.59 0.18
C LEU A 121 0.14 -7.90 -1.08
N PRO A 122 0.26 -8.51 -2.26
CA PRO A 122 -0.24 -7.93 -3.48
C PRO A 122 -1.78 -7.85 -3.50
N VAL A 123 -2.31 -6.91 -4.28
CA VAL A 123 -3.76 -6.75 -4.51
C VAL A 123 -4.38 -8.07 -4.97
N GLY A 124 -5.55 -8.42 -4.43
CA GLY A 124 -6.25 -9.67 -4.69
C GLY A 124 -5.82 -10.84 -3.81
N SER A 125 -4.98 -10.60 -2.79
CA SER A 125 -4.58 -11.60 -1.79
C SER A 125 -5.57 -11.65 -0.62
N GLU A 126 -6.86 -11.84 -0.92
CA GLU A 126 -7.96 -11.82 0.05
C GLU A 126 -7.84 -12.96 1.08
N SER A 127 -7.73 -14.19 0.59
CA SER A 127 -7.65 -15.37 1.46
C SER A 127 -6.33 -15.44 2.23
N ALA A 128 -5.22 -15.07 1.59
CA ALA A 128 -3.94 -15.00 2.25
C ALA A 128 -3.93 -13.95 3.36
N THR A 129 -4.49 -12.75 3.12
CA THR A 129 -4.58 -11.71 4.14
C THR A 129 -5.38 -12.17 5.34
N ARG A 130 -6.58 -12.76 5.14
CA ARG A 130 -7.39 -13.29 6.24
C ARG A 130 -6.68 -14.39 7.01
N TRP A 131 -5.96 -15.26 6.31
CA TRP A 131 -5.16 -16.29 6.95
C TRP A 131 -4.06 -15.69 7.84
N TYR A 132 -3.32 -14.66 7.34
CA TYR A 132 -2.32 -13.97 8.15
C TYR A 132 -2.93 -13.26 9.36
N VAL A 133 -4.12 -12.67 9.22
CA VAL A 133 -4.84 -12.06 10.36
C VAL A 133 -5.08 -13.07 11.47
N GLU A 134 -5.47 -14.31 11.13
CA GLU A 134 -5.63 -15.38 12.12
C GLU A 134 -4.30 -15.70 12.83
N GLN A 135 -3.19 -15.78 12.10
CA GLN A 135 -1.87 -16.03 12.69
C GLN A 135 -1.42 -14.87 13.60
N ILE A 136 -1.65 -13.63 13.17
CA ILE A 136 -1.33 -12.40 13.90
C ILE A 136 -2.11 -12.35 15.22
N LEU A 137 -3.41 -12.63 15.20
CA LEU A 137 -4.26 -12.68 16.39
C LEU A 137 -3.84 -13.80 17.34
N GLU A 138 -3.51 -14.99 16.83
CA GLU A 138 -3.01 -16.11 17.63
C GLU A 138 -1.65 -15.81 18.28
N ALA A 139 -0.81 -15.04 17.58
CA ALA A 139 0.46 -14.57 18.12
C ALA A 139 0.30 -13.44 19.15
N GLY A 140 -0.84 -12.75 19.18
CA GLY A 140 -1.08 -11.59 20.05
C GLY A 140 -0.35 -10.33 19.59
N VAL A 141 -0.23 -10.13 18.27
CA VAL A 141 0.57 -9.08 17.63
C VAL A 141 -0.35 -8.05 16.96
N ALA A 142 0.05 -6.78 16.95
CA ALA A 142 -0.66 -5.71 16.26
C ALA A 142 -0.50 -5.80 14.73
N MET A 143 -1.38 -5.14 13.97
CA MET A 143 -1.36 -5.17 12.51
C MET A 143 -1.49 -3.79 11.88
N VAL A 144 -0.67 -3.52 10.86
CA VAL A 144 -0.88 -2.44 9.90
C VAL A 144 -1.24 -3.04 8.55
N ASN A 145 -2.49 -2.88 8.12
CA ASN A 145 -2.98 -3.42 6.85
C ASN A 145 -2.90 -2.37 5.75
N CYS A 146 -1.80 -2.38 4.98
CA CYS A 146 -1.58 -1.44 3.88
C CYS A 146 -2.36 -1.78 2.61
N MET A 147 -3.02 -2.95 2.56
CA MET A 147 -3.65 -3.46 1.36
C MET A 147 -5.17 -3.19 1.34
N PRO A 148 -5.79 -3.13 0.14
CA PRO A 148 -7.24 -2.91 -0.01
C PRO A 148 -8.06 -4.19 0.24
N VAL A 149 -7.63 -5.02 1.19
CA VAL A 149 -8.42 -6.13 1.74
C VAL A 149 -9.06 -5.65 3.03
N PHE A 150 -10.39 -5.69 3.10
CA PHE A 150 -11.13 -5.09 4.21
C PHE A 150 -11.04 -5.96 5.46
N ILE A 151 -10.26 -5.51 6.42
CA ILE A 151 -10.06 -6.10 7.74
C ILE A 151 -10.43 -5.09 8.82
N ALA A 152 -9.72 -3.93 8.87
CA ALA A 152 -9.90 -2.93 9.92
C ALA A 152 -11.30 -2.30 9.93
N ARG A 153 -11.98 -2.21 8.77
CA ARG A 153 -13.34 -1.70 8.66
C ARG A 153 -14.45 -2.72 8.94
N GLU A 154 -14.13 -4.02 8.97
CA GLU A 154 -15.13 -5.07 9.15
C GLU A 154 -15.40 -5.33 10.62
N PRO A 155 -16.66 -5.20 11.10
CA PRO A 155 -17.01 -5.37 12.51
C PRO A 155 -16.56 -6.71 13.11
N TYR A 156 -16.59 -7.77 12.32
CA TYR A 156 -16.13 -9.10 12.73
C TYR A 156 -14.65 -9.08 13.15
N TRP A 157 -13.77 -8.47 12.33
CA TRP A 157 -12.36 -8.40 12.63
C TRP A 157 -12.05 -7.38 13.72
N GLN A 158 -12.72 -6.21 13.71
CA GLN A 158 -12.60 -5.22 14.78
C GLN A 158 -12.80 -5.86 16.14
N LYS A 159 -13.92 -6.57 16.30
CA LYS A 159 -14.23 -7.27 17.55
C LYS A 159 -13.14 -8.24 17.97
N ARG A 160 -12.56 -8.98 17.05
CA ARG A 160 -11.49 -9.94 17.34
C ARG A 160 -10.19 -9.28 17.79
N PHE A 161 -9.79 -8.17 17.17
CA PHE A 161 -8.63 -7.38 17.60
C PHE A 161 -8.88 -6.75 18.98
N GLU A 162 -10.08 -6.22 19.23
CA GLU A 162 -10.48 -5.71 20.55
C GLU A 162 -10.42 -6.81 21.63
N ASP A 163 -10.97 -7.98 21.35
CA ASP A 163 -10.97 -9.11 22.28
C ASP A 163 -9.55 -9.63 22.57
N ALA A 164 -8.66 -9.57 21.59
CA ALA A 164 -7.25 -9.91 21.74
C ALA A 164 -6.43 -8.81 22.43
N GLY A 165 -6.98 -7.60 22.57
CA GLY A 165 -6.30 -6.45 23.17
C GLY A 165 -5.12 -5.91 22.34
N VAL A 166 -5.13 -6.13 21.02
CA VAL A 166 -4.09 -5.65 20.10
C VAL A 166 -4.66 -4.71 19.04
N PRO A 167 -3.95 -3.63 18.67
CA PRO A 167 -4.45 -2.67 17.71
C PRO A 167 -4.35 -3.18 16.26
N ILE A 168 -5.25 -2.64 15.41
CA ILE A 168 -5.16 -2.73 13.95
C ILE A 168 -5.33 -1.35 13.33
N ILE A 169 -4.53 -1.04 12.33
CA ILE A 169 -4.64 0.15 11.48
C ILE A 169 -4.79 -0.30 10.02
N GLY A 170 -5.69 0.27 9.28
CA GLY A 170 -5.97 -0.02 7.86
C GLY A 170 -7.36 0.50 7.48
N ASP A 171 -7.89 0.13 6.40
CA ASP A 171 -7.30 -0.65 5.30
C ASP A 171 -6.84 0.29 4.18
N ASP A 172 -6.00 -0.24 3.26
CA ASP A 172 -5.59 0.49 2.05
C ASP A 172 -4.90 1.83 2.38
N ILE A 173 -3.81 1.78 3.13
CA ILE A 173 -3.00 2.95 3.50
C ILE A 173 -2.58 3.70 2.23
N LYS A 174 -2.81 5.00 2.22
CA LYS A 174 -2.57 5.85 1.04
C LYS A 174 -1.12 6.33 1.00
N SER A 175 -0.59 6.50 -0.22
CA SER A 175 0.71 7.14 -0.45
C SER A 175 0.70 8.60 0.02
N GLN A 176 1.88 9.17 0.33
CA GLN A 176 2.01 10.57 0.79
C GLN A 176 1.35 11.56 -0.16
N VAL A 177 1.80 11.60 -1.43
CA VAL A 177 1.17 12.38 -2.49
C VAL A 177 0.87 11.44 -3.65
N GLY A 178 -0.26 10.75 -3.58
CA GLY A 178 -0.71 9.82 -4.60
C GLY A 178 -1.97 10.32 -5.31
N ALA A 179 -2.34 9.64 -6.38
CA ALA A 179 -3.52 10.00 -7.17
C ALA A 179 -4.79 10.13 -6.33
N THR A 180 -5.01 9.20 -5.40
CA THR A 180 -6.21 9.20 -4.55
C THR A 180 -6.27 10.40 -3.62
N ILE A 181 -5.16 10.72 -2.93
CA ILE A 181 -5.09 11.89 -2.03
C ILE A 181 -5.25 13.18 -2.82
N THR A 182 -4.54 13.31 -3.95
CA THR A 182 -4.63 14.49 -4.82
C THR A 182 -6.05 14.70 -5.33
N HIS A 183 -6.70 13.63 -5.79
CA HIS A 183 -8.07 13.68 -6.28
C HIS A 183 -9.06 14.10 -5.18
N ARG A 184 -8.92 13.56 -3.97
CA ARG A 184 -9.74 13.95 -2.80
C ARG A 184 -9.59 15.42 -2.46
N VAL A 185 -8.34 15.93 -2.39
CA VAL A 185 -8.06 17.34 -2.09
C VAL A 185 -8.68 18.25 -3.14
N LEU A 186 -8.57 17.90 -4.42
CA LEU A 186 -9.21 18.66 -5.50
C LEU A 186 -10.75 18.61 -5.43
N THR A 187 -11.34 17.45 -5.09
CA THR A 187 -12.79 17.31 -4.89
C THR A 187 -13.26 18.18 -3.74
N THR A 188 -12.55 18.18 -2.61
CA THR A 188 -12.84 19.06 -1.46
C THR A 188 -12.72 20.52 -1.86
N LEU A 189 -11.68 20.91 -2.63
CA LEU A 189 -11.49 22.27 -3.11
C LEU A 189 -12.68 22.76 -3.95
N PHE A 190 -13.26 21.91 -4.80
CA PHE A 190 -14.46 22.26 -5.56
C PHE A 190 -15.61 22.62 -4.61
N GLY A 191 -15.91 21.76 -3.63
CA GLY A 191 -16.96 22.02 -2.62
C GLY A 191 -16.70 23.28 -1.80
N ASP A 192 -15.50 23.45 -1.26
CA ASP A 192 -15.10 24.60 -0.44
C ASP A 192 -15.20 25.94 -1.19
N ARG A 193 -15.11 25.90 -2.52
CA ARG A 193 -15.19 27.08 -3.38
C ARG A 193 -16.54 27.25 -4.07
N GLY A 194 -17.55 26.43 -3.73
CA GLY A 194 -18.89 26.49 -4.29
C GLY A 194 -18.95 26.11 -5.77
N VAL A 195 -18.00 25.28 -6.25
CA VAL A 195 -18.01 24.71 -7.59
C VAL A 195 -18.65 23.33 -7.52
N HIS A 196 -19.68 23.09 -8.31
CA HIS A 196 -20.31 21.78 -8.40
C HIS A 196 -19.45 20.87 -9.27
N LEU A 197 -19.08 19.69 -8.78
CA LEU A 197 -18.39 18.68 -9.57
C LEU A 197 -19.42 17.86 -10.35
N ASP A 198 -19.42 18.00 -11.69
CA ASP A 198 -20.39 17.33 -12.56
C ASP A 198 -19.92 15.93 -12.93
N ARG A 199 -18.63 15.77 -13.22
CA ARG A 199 -18.02 14.49 -13.56
C ARG A 199 -16.51 14.49 -13.35
N THR A 200 -15.96 13.28 -13.12
CA THR A 200 -14.52 13.15 -12.92
C THR A 200 -14.00 11.78 -13.37
N MET A 201 -12.76 11.77 -13.82
CA MET A 201 -12.05 10.51 -14.09
C MET A 201 -10.62 10.54 -13.56
N GLN A 202 -10.11 9.35 -13.20
CA GLN A 202 -8.73 9.11 -12.84
C GLN A 202 -8.22 7.86 -13.55
N LEU A 203 -7.16 8.02 -14.34
CA LEU A 203 -6.45 6.92 -14.96
C LEU A 203 -5.08 6.77 -14.30
N ASN A 204 -4.58 5.53 -14.21
CA ASN A 204 -3.28 5.25 -13.62
C ASN A 204 -2.47 4.35 -14.56
N VAL A 205 -1.18 4.62 -14.67
CA VAL A 205 -0.22 3.80 -15.42
C VAL A 205 1.04 3.66 -14.59
N GLY A 206 1.60 2.46 -14.52
CA GLY A 206 2.84 2.21 -13.79
C GLY A 206 3.59 1.01 -14.34
N GLY A 207 4.83 0.82 -13.89
CA GLY A 207 5.71 -0.22 -14.42
C GLY A 207 6.16 -1.24 -13.38
N ASN A 208 5.76 -1.11 -12.13
CA ASN A 208 6.14 -2.05 -11.08
C ASN A 208 5.25 -3.31 -11.04
N SER A 209 5.60 -4.24 -10.16
CA SER A 209 4.92 -5.52 -10.02
C SER A 209 3.46 -5.41 -9.59
N ASP A 210 3.07 -4.36 -8.84
CA ASP A 210 1.67 -4.14 -8.47
C ASP A 210 0.83 -3.81 -9.71
N PHE A 211 1.33 -2.96 -10.61
CA PHE A 211 0.66 -2.65 -11.87
C PHE A 211 0.56 -3.86 -12.79
N ARG A 212 1.59 -4.71 -12.84
CA ARG A 212 1.53 -5.97 -13.58
C ARG A 212 0.49 -6.92 -12.98
N ASN A 213 0.42 -7.02 -11.65
CA ASN A 213 -0.60 -7.83 -10.95
C ASN A 213 -2.01 -7.30 -11.22
N MET A 214 -2.19 -5.99 -11.31
CA MET A 214 -3.48 -5.34 -11.59
C MET A 214 -4.00 -5.52 -13.02
N LEU A 215 -3.24 -6.08 -13.95
CA LEU A 215 -3.75 -6.51 -15.25
C LEU A 215 -4.79 -7.63 -15.12
N GLU A 216 -4.76 -8.40 -14.03
CA GLU A 216 -5.78 -9.38 -13.67
C GLU A 216 -6.96 -8.69 -12.99
N ARG A 217 -7.90 -8.20 -13.79
CA ARG A 217 -8.98 -7.30 -13.32
C ARG A 217 -9.95 -7.95 -12.36
N GLU A 218 -10.11 -9.26 -12.41
CA GLU A 218 -10.96 -10.03 -11.49
C GLU A 218 -10.47 -9.91 -10.03
N ARG A 219 -9.19 -9.59 -9.82
CA ARG A 219 -8.59 -9.40 -8.50
C ARG A 219 -8.72 -7.96 -7.96
N LEU A 220 -9.41 -7.06 -8.67
CA LEU A 220 -9.41 -5.62 -8.38
C LEU A 220 -10.69 -5.10 -7.72
N GLU A 221 -11.67 -5.93 -7.42
CA GLU A 221 -12.99 -5.47 -6.95
C GLU A 221 -12.89 -4.59 -5.70
N SER A 222 -12.22 -5.04 -4.65
CA SER A 222 -12.02 -4.26 -3.42
C SER A 222 -11.26 -2.95 -3.67
N LYS A 223 -10.25 -2.98 -4.53
CA LYS A 223 -9.45 -1.78 -4.87
C LYS A 223 -10.28 -0.75 -5.65
N LYS A 224 -11.17 -1.19 -6.55
CA LYS A 224 -12.06 -0.31 -7.30
C LYS A 224 -13.04 0.40 -6.37
N ILE A 225 -13.67 -0.34 -5.46
CA ILE A 225 -14.58 0.18 -4.44
C ILE A 225 -13.86 1.24 -3.57
N SER A 226 -12.68 0.91 -3.06
CA SER A 226 -11.90 1.83 -2.21
C SER A 226 -11.57 3.14 -2.93
N LYS A 227 -11.15 3.08 -4.20
CA LYS A 227 -10.77 4.28 -4.97
C LYS A 227 -11.97 5.15 -5.33
N THR A 228 -13.09 4.57 -5.73
CA THR A 228 -14.31 5.31 -6.08
C THR A 228 -14.87 5.99 -4.83
N ASN A 229 -15.00 5.25 -3.72
CA ASN A 229 -15.47 5.80 -2.46
C ASN A 229 -14.58 6.93 -1.93
N ALA A 230 -13.28 6.88 -2.19
CA ALA A 230 -12.36 7.94 -1.77
C ALA A 230 -12.68 9.30 -2.40
N VAL A 231 -13.25 9.34 -3.60
CA VAL A 231 -13.69 10.58 -4.27
C VAL A 231 -15.12 10.94 -3.88
N THR A 232 -16.06 9.99 -4.01
CA THR A 232 -17.48 10.25 -3.76
C THR A 232 -17.79 10.60 -2.31
N SER A 233 -17.00 10.10 -1.34
CA SER A 233 -17.16 10.44 0.08
C SER A 233 -16.82 11.90 0.42
N MET A 234 -16.25 12.65 -0.51
CA MET A 234 -15.96 14.09 -0.32
C MET A 234 -17.09 15.00 -0.80
N LEU A 235 -18.13 14.43 -1.40
CA LEU A 235 -19.28 15.14 -1.90
C LEU A 235 -20.45 14.96 -0.93
N ASP A 236 -21.26 15.98 -0.76
CA ASP A 236 -22.51 15.98 0.01
C ASP A 236 -23.74 15.67 -0.86
N TYR A 237 -23.51 15.34 -2.13
CA TYR A 237 -24.54 14.95 -3.11
C TYR A 237 -24.11 13.70 -3.88
N ASP A 238 -25.09 13.04 -4.50
CA ASP A 238 -24.84 11.91 -5.40
C ASP A 238 -24.48 12.44 -6.79
N ILE A 239 -23.22 12.27 -7.17
CA ILE A 239 -22.70 12.63 -8.49
C ILE A 239 -23.20 11.68 -9.60
N GLY A 240 -23.72 10.50 -9.24
CA GLY A 240 -24.11 9.45 -10.17
C GLY A 240 -22.94 8.56 -10.65
N ALA A 241 -23.18 7.26 -10.72
CA ALA A 241 -22.14 6.27 -11.01
C ALA A 241 -21.47 6.46 -12.39
N ASP A 242 -22.22 6.94 -13.39
CA ASP A 242 -21.69 7.16 -14.74
C ASP A 242 -20.79 8.40 -14.84
N ASN A 243 -20.83 9.27 -13.87
CA ASN A 243 -20.04 10.51 -13.81
C ASN A 243 -18.74 10.37 -13.04
N VAL A 244 -18.45 9.19 -12.46
CA VAL A 244 -17.20 8.92 -11.72
C VAL A 244 -16.50 7.71 -12.34
N HIS A 245 -15.33 7.93 -12.92
CA HIS A 245 -14.50 6.86 -13.47
C HIS A 245 -13.12 6.83 -12.82
N VAL A 246 -12.87 5.82 -11.96
CA VAL A 246 -11.56 5.64 -11.31
C VAL A 246 -10.96 4.30 -11.69
N GLY A 247 -9.91 4.34 -12.48
CA GLY A 247 -9.23 3.18 -13.08
C GLY A 247 -9.51 3.10 -14.57
N PRO A 248 -9.18 2.02 -15.29
CA PRO A 248 -8.31 0.93 -14.85
C PRO A 248 -6.87 1.40 -14.66
N SER A 249 -6.07 0.51 -14.06
CA SER A 249 -4.61 0.67 -14.07
C SER A 249 -4.03 -0.09 -15.25
N ASP A 250 -3.04 0.48 -15.92
CA ASP A 250 -2.33 -0.18 -17.01
C ASP A 250 -0.85 -0.35 -16.68
N PHE A 251 -0.20 -1.33 -17.33
CA PHE A 251 1.18 -1.72 -17.06
C PHE A 251 2.10 -1.38 -18.24
N VAL A 252 3.12 -0.57 -17.98
CA VAL A 252 4.16 -0.20 -18.93
C VAL A 252 5.53 -0.53 -18.36
N PRO A 253 6.18 -1.64 -18.77
CA PRO A 253 7.39 -2.17 -18.12
C PRO A 253 8.55 -1.20 -17.97
N TRP A 254 8.78 -0.35 -18.95
CA TRP A 254 9.91 0.60 -18.95
C TRP A 254 9.74 1.77 -17.95
N LEU A 255 8.54 1.95 -17.37
CA LEU A 255 8.34 2.90 -16.27
C LEU A 255 9.02 2.44 -14.98
N THR A 256 9.31 1.13 -14.85
CA THR A 256 9.86 0.56 -13.61
C THR A 256 8.99 0.88 -12.40
N ASP A 257 9.52 1.47 -11.34
CA ASP A 257 8.74 1.86 -10.14
C ASP A 257 8.05 3.23 -10.27
N ARG A 258 8.08 3.85 -11.44
CA ARG A 258 7.35 5.10 -11.69
C ARG A 258 5.87 4.82 -11.97
N LYS A 259 5.05 5.76 -11.53
CA LYS A 259 3.61 5.74 -11.70
C LYS A 259 3.12 7.09 -12.15
N TRP A 260 2.29 7.09 -13.17
CA TRP A 260 1.55 8.26 -13.62
C TRP A 260 0.10 8.15 -13.21
N ALA A 261 -0.47 9.28 -12.78
CA ALA A 261 -1.90 9.46 -12.63
C ALA A 261 -2.35 10.64 -13.49
N TYR A 262 -3.41 10.45 -14.23
CA TYR A 262 -4.10 11.50 -14.95
C TYR A 262 -5.49 11.69 -14.35
N ILE A 263 -5.76 12.91 -13.86
CA ILE A 263 -7.03 13.27 -13.23
C ILE A 263 -7.65 14.37 -14.08
N ARG A 264 -8.92 14.18 -14.48
CA ARG A 264 -9.75 15.20 -15.09
C ARG A 264 -11.01 15.39 -14.26
N MET A 265 -11.35 16.65 -13.99
CA MET A 265 -12.54 17.06 -13.27
C MET A 265 -13.27 18.11 -14.10
N GLU A 266 -14.57 17.95 -14.26
CA GLU A 266 -15.43 18.88 -14.94
C GLU A 266 -16.51 19.34 -13.98
N GLY A 267 -16.74 20.63 -13.90
CA GLY A 267 -17.67 21.20 -12.95
C GLY A 267 -18.29 22.48 -13.44
N SER A 268 -19.30 22.93 -12.69
CA SER A 268 -20.04 24.16 -12.91
C SER A 268 -19.69 25.19 -11.86
N SER A 269 -19.21 26.34 -12.30
CA SER A 269 -18.83 27.49 -11.46
C SER A 269 -19.91 28.55 -11.43
N PHE A 270 -19.57 29.77 -11.00
CA PHE A 270 -20.51 30.90 -10.92
C PHE A 270 -21.25 31.12 -12.26
N GLY A 271 -22.60 31.14 -12.20
CA GLY A 271 -23.46 31.31 -13.37
C GLY A 271 -23.53 30.07 -14.27
N ASP A 272 -23.28 28.88 -13.70
CA ASP A 272 -23.20 27.57 -14.40
C ASP A 272 -22.16 27.52 -15.52
N VAL A 273 -21.15 28.40 -15.44
CA VAL A 273 -20.06 28.41 -16.40
C VAL A 273 -19.16 27.19 -16.20
N PRO A 274 -18.87 26.41 -17.27
CA PRO A 274 -18.03 25.23 -17.16
C PRO A 274 -16.62 25.55 -16.64
N LEU A 275 -16.13 24.73 -15.71
CA LEU A 275 -14.76 24.77 -15.18
C LEU A 275 -14.15 23.38 -15.29
N ASN A 276 -12.97 23.27 -15.86
CA ASN A 276 -12.28 22.02 -16.04
C ASN A 276 -10.90 22.07 -15.38
N VAL A 277 -10.52 21.00 -14.69
CA VAL A 277 -9.19 20.80 -14.15
C VAL A 277 -8.59 19.54 -14.77
N GLU A 278 -7.38 19.64 -15.25
CA GLU A 278 -6.56 18.50 -15.66
C GLU A 278 -5.26 18.51 -14.86
N LEU A 279 -4.93 17.34 -14.31
CA LEU A 279 -3.71 17.16 -13.54
C LEU A 279 -3.03 15.87 -13.97
N LYS A 280 -1.74 15.94 -14.24
CA LYS A 280 -0.86 14.80 -14.43
C LYS A 280 0.14 14.76 -13.28
N LEU A 281 0.15 13.67 -12.54
CA LEU A 281 1.07 13.40 -11.44
C LEU A 281 2.01 12.27 -11.85
N GLU A 282 3.31 12.42 -11.61
CA GLU A 282 4.30 11.36 -11.71
C GLU A 282 5.02 11.20 -10.37
N VAL A 283 5.10 9.98 -9.87
CA VAL A 283 5.79 9.64 -8.62
C VAL A 283 6.61 8.36 -8.76
N TRP A 284 7.61 8.20 -7.91
CA TRP A 284 8.19 6.89 -7.60
C TRP A 284 7.29 6.19 -6.59
N ASP A 285 6.59 5.14 -7.02
CA ASP A 285 5.44 4.58 -6.30
C ASP A 285 5.83 3.98 -4.94
N SER A 286 6.90 3.17 -4.89
CA SER A 286 7.29 2.47 -3.67
C SER A 286 7.80 3.40 -2.57
N PRO A 287 8.70 4.39 -2.81
CA PRO A 287 9.10 5.36 -1.80
C PRO A 287 7.92 6.21 -1.32
N ASN A 288 7.11 6.72 -2.26
CA ASN A 288 5.94 7.55 -1.95
C ASN A 288 4.87 6.79 -1.12
N SER A 289 4.82 5.47 -1.24
CA SER A 289 3.91 4.63 -0.45
C SER A 289 4.49 4.21 0.90
N ALA A 290 5.80 4.19 1.05
CA ALA A 290 6.46 3.84 2.30
C ALA A 290 6.51 5.02 3.29
N GLY A 291 6.68 6.25 2.79
CA GLY A 291 6.62 7.47 3.61
C GLY A 291 5.22 7.81 4.09
#